data_80cc455f76b4d4f44ec40ae092d65531
#
_entry.id   80cc455f76b4d4f44ec40ae092d65531
#
_cell.length_a   1.000
_cell.length_b   1.000
_cell.length_c   1.000
_cell.angle_alpha   90.00
_cell.angle_beta   90.00
_cell.angle_gamma   90.00
#
_symmetry.space_group_name_H-M   'P 1'
#
loop_
_entity.id
_entity.type
_entity.pdbx_description
1 polymer ?
#
loop_
_entity_poly.entity_id
_entity_poly.type
_entity_poly.pdbx_seq_one_letter_code
_entity_poly.pdbx_strand_id
1 'polypeptide(L)'
;MPAFQARAAVFLSALWWGSLSGLGFVVVPLLFKYLITPAEAGAMAAKLFSAQTWLSVACTMLLLLMLNRKNVEHAQSNDEARKITAWVVVGLLLTLLVEFGVAAQIVNARASGGNLRLWHGLGSLMYLGQWICAGLTLWRLSSRK
;
A
#
# COMPACT_ATOMS: atom_id res chain seq x y z
N MET A 1 -11.29 18.06 13.43
CA MET A 1 -11.97 17.50 12.25
C MET A 1 -13.45 17.47 12.50
N PRO A 2 -14.31 17.87 11.57
CA PRO A 2 -15.71 17.47 11.65
C PRO A 2 -15.78 15.94 11.74
N ALA A 3 -16.70 15.42 12.55
CA ALA A 3 -16.80 13.98 12.84
C ALA A 3 -16.85 13.10 11.58
N PHE A 4 -17.42 13.63 10.51
CA PHE A 4 -17.48 12.97 9.20
C PHE A 4 -16.08 12.74 8.59
N GLN A 5 -15.19 13.76 8.59
CA GLN A 5 -13.85 13.64 8.03
C GLN A 5 -12.97 12.66 8.82
N ALA A 6 -13.13 12.65 10.17
CA ALA A 6 -12.41 11.68 11.00
C ALA A 6 -12.82 10.24 10.67
N ARG A 7 -14.11 9.98 10.53
CA ARG A 7 -14.64 8.67 10.13
C ARG A 7 -14.17 8.28 8.73
N ALA A 8 -14.25 9.20 7.75
CA ALA A 8 -13.80 8.94 6.39
C ALA A 8 -12.30 8.59 6.33
N ALA A 9 -11.45 9.26 7.11
CA ALA A 9 -10.03 8.93 7.18
C ALA A 9 -9.79 7.51 7.75
N VAL A 10 -10.55 7.09 8.77
CA VAL A 10 -10.48 5.71 9.29
C VAL A 10 -10.95 4.71 8.23
N PHE A 11 -12.05 4.97 7.52
CA PHE A 11 -12.53 4.08 6.45
C PHE A 11 -11.52 3.95 5.29
N LEU A 12 -10.92 5.06 4.84
CA LEU A 12 -9.90 5.03 3.79
C LEU A 12 -8.66 4.23 4.22
N SER A 13 -8.19 4.40 5.46
CA SER A 13 -7.05 3.64 5.97
C SER A 13 -7.39 2.16 6.17
N ALA A 14 -8.63 1.84 6.59
CA ALA A 14 -9.11 0.46 6.69
C ALA A 14 -9.23 -0.21 5.32
N LEU A 15 -9.74 0.50 4.31
CA LEU A 15 -9.79 0.03 2.93
C LEU A 15 -8.38 -0.24 2.39
N TRP A 16 -7.46 0.69 2.59
CA TRP A 16 -6.08 0.53 2.15
C TRP A 16 -5.40 -0.68 2.82
N TRP A 17 -5.44 -0.78 4.14
CA TRP A 17 -4.84 -1.90 4.87
C TRP A 17 -5.53 -3.23 4.60
N GLY A 18 -6.87 -3.25 4.55
CA GLY A 18 -7.68 -4.44 4.29
C GLY A 18 -7.49 -4.99 2.89
N SER A 19 -7.41 -4.14 1.86
CA SER A 19 -7.16 -4.57 0.49
C SER A 19 -5.75 -5.17 0.33
N LEU A 20 -4.73 -4.57 0.95
CA LEU A 20 -3.38 -5.14 1.00
C LEU A 20 -3.39 -6.51 1.71
N SER A 21 -4.08 -6.62 2.85
CA SER A 21 -4.19 -7.89 3.58
C SER A 21 -4.87 -8.96 2.75
N GLY A 22 -6.00 -8.65 2.14
CA GLY A 22 -6.75 -9.57 1.29
C GLY A 22 -5.95 -10.04 0.08
N LEU A 23 -5.31 -9.11 -0.63
CA LEU A 23 -4.50 -9.46 -1.79
C LEU A 23 -3.27 -10.30 -1.40
N GLY A 24 -2.47 -9.84 -0.47
CA GLY A 24 -1.18 -10.46 -0.15
C GLY A 24 -1.31 -11.80 0.58
N PHE A 25 -2.23 -11.92 1.54
CA PHE A 25 -2.32 -13.11 2.41
C PHE A 25 -3.40 -14.10 2.01
N VAL A 26 -4.35 -13.70 1.16
CA VAL A 26 -5.45 -14.58 0.73
C VAL A 26 -5.40 -14.81 -0.77
N VAL A 27 -5.55 -13.77 -1.58
CA VAL A 27 -5.74 -13.91 -3.03
C VAL A 27 -4.48 -14.48 -3.70
N VAL A 28 -3.31 -13.93 -3.43
CA VAL A 28 -2.07 -14.41 -4.07
C VAL A 28 -1.75 -15.87 -3.72
N PRO A 29 -1.79 -16.33 -2.46
CA PRO A 29 -1.65 -17.74 -2.15
C PRO A 29 -2.68 -18.65 -2.86
N LEU A 30 -3.93 -18.21 -2.98
CA LEU A 30 -4.97 -18.96 -3.69
C LEU A 30 -4.68 -19.06 -5.19
N LEU A 31 -4.16 -18.01 -5.82
CA LEU A 31 -3.77 -18.09 -7.24
C LEU A 31 -2.72 -19.17 -7.47
N PHE A 32 -1.69 -19.23 -6.64
CA PHE A 32 -0.63 -20.24 -6.76
C PHE A 32 -1.08 -21.65 -6.38
N LYS A 33 -2.16 -21.78 -5.61
CA LYS A 33 -2.76 -23.08 -5.24
C LYS A 33 -3.67 -23.65 -6.31
N TYR A 34 -4.44 -22.79 -7.01
CA TYR A 34 -5.54 -23.26 -7.85
C TYR A 34 -5.32 -23.04 -9.35
N LEU A 35 -4.41 -22.17 -9.77
CA LEU A 35 -4.07 -22.03 -11.19
C LEU A 35 -3.14 -23.15 -11.65
N ILE A 36 -3.28 -23.52 -12.92
CA ILE A 36 -2.64 -24.71 -13.51
C ILE A 36 -1.12 -24.58 -13.51
N THR A 37 -0.61 -23.37 -13.82
CA THR A 37 0.82 -23.13 -13.88
C THR A 37 1.25 -21.96 -13.00
N PRO A 38 2.45 -22.02 -12.40
CA PRO A 38 3.02 -20.87 -11.66
C PRO A 38 3.19 -19.61 -12.54
N ALA A 39 3.35 -19.78 -13.85
CA ALA A 39 3.46 -18.68 -14.79
C ALA A 39 2.14 -17.91 -14.92
N GLU A 40 1.02 -18.62 -15.03
CA GLU A 40 -0.33 -18.01 -15.06
C GLU A 40 -0.66 -17.34 -13.73
N ALA A 41 -0.38 -18.01 -12.61
CA ALA A 41 -0.55 -17.43 -11.28
C ALA A 41 0.24 -16.12 -11.12
N GLY A 42 1.51 -16.12 -11.54
CA GLY A 42 2.35 -14.92 -11.51
C GLY A 42 1.88 -13.80 -12.44
N ALA A 43 1.38 -14.13 -13.61
CA ALA A 43 0.82 -13.15 -14.54
C ALA A 43 -0.47 -12.51 -14.00
N MET A 44 -1.34 -13.30 -13.40
CA MET A 44 -2.56 -12.79 -12.75
C MET A 44 -2.23 -11.97 -11.52
N ALA A 45 -1.32 -12.45 -10.67
CA ALA A 45 -0.85 -11.71 -9.50
C ALA A 45 -0.29 -10.33 -9.89
N ALA A 46 0.50 -10.22 -10.97
CA ALA A 46 1.04 -8.95 -11.44
C ALA A 46 -0.06 -7.95 -11.78
N LYS A 47 -1.13 -8.36 -12.46
CA LYS A 47 -2.29 -7.50 -12.78
C LYS A 47 -3.01 -7.04 -11.52
N LEU A 48 -3.18 -7.92 -10.54
CA LEU A 48 -3.83 -7.60 -9.28
C LEU A 48 -2.98 -6.65 -8.42
N PHE A 49 -1.66 -6.82 -8.41
CA PHE A 49 -0.76 -5.89 -7.73
C PHE A 49 -0.78 -4.50 -8.40
N SER A 50 -0.82 -4.41 -9.72
CA SER A 50 -0.96 -3.14 -10.42
C SER A 50 -2.30 -2.45 -10.10
N ALA A 51 -3.41 -3.18 -10.08
CA ALA A 51 -4.69 -2.65 -9.62
C ALA A 51 -4.66 -2.19 -8.14
N GLN A 52 -4.01 -2.97 -7.27
CA GLN A 52 -3.79 -2.61 -5.87
C GLN A 52 -2.96 -1.33 -5.71
N THR A 53 -1.97 -1.12 -6.57
CA THR A 53 -1.17 0.11 -6.61
C THR A 53 -2.06 1.33 -6.79
N TRP A 54 -2.95 1.33 -7.78
CA TRP A 54 -3.86 2.46 -8.01
C TRP A 54 -4.85 2.68 -6.88
N LEU A 55 -5.35 1.61 -6.26
CA LEU A 55 -6.17 1.72 -5.06
C LEU A 55 -5.40 2.34 -3.90
N SER A 56 -4.14 1.91 -3.68
CA SER A 56 -3.28 2.46 -2.63
C SER A 56 -2.96 3.94 -2.89
N VAL A 57 -2.67 4.32 -4.14
CA VAL A 57 -2.46 5.72 -4.54
C VAL A 57 -3.70 6.56 -4.25
N ALA A 58 -4.88 6.10 -4.65
CA ALA A 58 -6.13 6.82 -4.38
C ALA A 58 -6.38 7.01 -2.88
N CYS A 59 -6.26 5.94 -2.08
CA CYS A 59 -6.44 6.02 -0.63
C CYS A 59 -5.43 6.96 0.03
N THR A 60 -4.15 6.86 -0.31
CA THR A 60 -3.08 7.67 0.30
C THR A 60 -3.19 9.14 -0.10
N MET A 61 -3.51 9.45 -1.37
CA MET A 61 -3.72 10.83 -1.81
C MET A 61 -4.90 11.48 -1.11
N LEU A 62 -6.04 10.77 -0.98
CA LEU A 62 -7.20 11.27 -0.24
C LEU A 62 -6.87 11.48 1.24
N LEU A 63 -6.14 10.55 1.87
CA LEU A 63 -5.66 10.70 3.25
C LEU A 63 -4.77 11.93 3.41
N LEU A 64 -3.81 12.14 2.52
CA LEU A 64 -2.92 13.31 2.55
C LEU A 64 -3.70 14.62 2.40
N LEU A 65 -4.67 14.70 1.49
CA LEU A 65 -5.52 15.87 1.33
C LEU A 65 -6.33 16.19 2.60
N MET A 66 -6.85 15.15 3.27
CA MET A 66 -7.61 15.31 4.52
C MET A 66 -6.71 15.71 5.69
N LEU A 67 -5.49 15.19 5.76
CA LEU A 67 -4.52 15.52 6.81
C LEU A 67 -3.91 16.91 6.62
N ASN A 68 -3.64 17.33 5.37
CA ASN A 68 -3.05 18.64 5.08
C ASN A 68 -4.00 19.79 5.40
N ARG A 69 -5.29 19.66 5.15
CA ARG A 69 -6.30 20.67 5.53
C ARG A 69 -6.27 21.01 7.03
N LYS A 70 -5.89 20.06 7.89
CA LYS A 70 -5.74 20.28 9.34
C LYS A 70 -4.53 21.14 9.70
N ASN A 71 -3.42 20.95 9.01
CA ASN A 71 -2.17 21.67 9.31
C ASN A 71 -2.27 23.17 8.98
N VAL A 72 -3.16 23.51 8.04
CA VAL A 72 -3.42 24.91 7.65
C VAL A 72 -4.33 25.63 8.66
N GLU A 73 -5.31 24.92 9.26
CA GLU A 73 -6.28 25.50 10.18
C GLU A 73 -5.76 25.65 11.63
N HIS A 74 -4.76 24.84 12.03
CA HIS A 74 -4.20 24.84 13.38
C HIS A 74 -2.68 24.95 13.30
N ALA A 75 -2.15 26.15 13.48
CA ALA A 75 -0.72 26.47 13.47
C ALA A 75 0.11 25.78 14.58
N GLN A 76 -0.51 24.98 15.44
CA GLN A 76 0.18 24.12 16.40
C GLN A 76 0.49 22.79 15.76
N SER A 77 1.77 22.51 15.58
CA SER A 77 2.30 21.24 15.06
C SER A 77 1.88 20.08 15.94
N ASN A 78 0.80 19.41 15.57
CA ASN A 78 0.38 18.17 16.20
C ASN A 78 1.37 17.08 15.78
N ASP A 79 2.33 16.73 16.63
CA ASP A 79 3.37 15.73 16.37
C ASP A 79 2.78 14.40 15.88
N GLU A 80 1.62 14.03 16.40
CA GLU A 80 0.86 12.87 15.95
C GLU A 80 0.31 12.99 14.51
N ALA A 81 -0.14 14.18 14.09
CA ALA A 81 -0.58 14.38 12.70
C ALA A 81 0.60 14.25 11.73
N ARG A 82 1.76 14.78 12.11
CA ARG A 82 3.00 14.66 11.33
C ARG A 82 3.46 13.22 11.21
N LYS A 83 3.40 12.42 12.29
CA LYS A 83 3.72 10.99 12.27
C LYS A 83 2.80 10.20 11.34
N ILE A 84 1.48 10.45 11.40
CA ILE A 84 0.53 9.79 10.49
C ILE A 84 0.81 10.17 9.04
N THR A 85 1.03 11.46 8.76
CA THR A 85 1.39 11.92 7.42
C THR A 85 2.67 11.25 6.92
N ALA A 86 3.68 11.10 7.77
CA ALA A 86 4.92 10.41 7.42
C ALA A 86 4.67 8.94 7.03
N TRP A 87 3.86 8.19 7.79
CA TRP A 87 3.51 6.82 7.43
C TRP A 87 2.76 6.72 6.11
N VAL A 88 1.83 7.63 5.85
CA VAL A 88 1.09 7.67 4.56
C VAL A 88 2.04 7.98 3.40
N VAL A 89 2.96 8.95 3.56
CA VAL A 89 3.95 9.30 2.53
C VAL A 89 4.91 8.13 2.27
N VAL A 90 5.44 7.50 3.32
CA VAL A 90 6.33 6.34 3.16
C VAL A 90 5.61 5.20 2.46
N GLY A 91 4.36 4.90 2.85
CA GLY A 91 3.55 3.88 2.18
C GLY A 91 3.30 4.19 0.70
N LEU A 92 3.01 5.45 0.36
CA LEU A 92 2.85 5.89 -1.03
C LEU A 92 4.15 5.74 -1.82
N LEU A 93 5.29 6.14 -1.25
CA LEU A 93 6.60 5.97 -1.90
C LEU A 93 6.92 4.51 -2.16
N LEU A 94 6.69 3.63 -1.18
CA LEU A 94 6.86 2.19 -1.36
C LEU A 94 5.96 1.64 -2.48
N THR A 95 4.70 2.09 -2.55
CA THR A 95 3.75 1.71 -3.62
C THR A 95 4.32 2.05 -5.00
N LEU A 96 4.77 3.29 -5.19
CA LEU A 96 5.31 3.76 -6.47
C LEU A 96 6.63 3.07 -6.84
N LEU A 97 7.51 2.85 -5.86
CA LEU A 97 8.77 2.14 -6.08
C LEU A 97 8.55 0.67 -6.47
N VAL A 98 7.56 -0.01 -5.92
CA VAL A 98 7.22 -1.38 -6.34
C VAL A 98 6.72 -1.39 -7.77
N GLU A 99 5.78 -0.54 -8.12
CA GLU A 99 5.16 -0.52 -9.46
C GLU A 99 6.16 -0.11 -10.55
N PHE A 100 6.81 1.03 -10.37
CA PHE A 100 7.67 1.61 -11.42
C PHE A 100 9.13 1.14 -11.36
N GLY A 101 9.59 0.65 -10.21
CA GLY A 101 10.94 0.14 -10.02
C GLY A 101 11.01 -1.39 -10.11
N VAL A 102 10.44 -2.05 -9.10
CA VAL A 102 10.63 -3.50 -8.92
C VAL A 102 9.85 -4.31 -9.95
N ALA A 103 8.61 -3.95 -10.28
CA ALA A 103 7.78 -4.69 -11.23
C ALA A 103 8.44 -4.73 -12.63
N ALA A 104 9.00 -3.61 -13.10
CA ALA A 104 9.74 -3.56 -14.35
C ALA A 104 10.97 -4.50 -14.35
N GLN A 105 11.69 -4.58 -13.23
CA GLN A 105 12.84 -5.47 -13.09
C GLN A 105 12.45 -6.95 -13.03
N ILE A 106 11.29 -7.27 -12.45
CA ILE A 106 10.73 -8.64 -12.47
C ILE A 106 10.44 -9.08 -13.90
N VAL A 107 9.82 -8.22 -14.70
CA VAL A 107 9.53 -8.49 -16.13
C VAL A 107 10.83 -8.68 -16.90
N ASN A 108 11.79 -7.78 -16.75
CA ASN A 108 13.09 -7.85 -17.41
C ASN A 108 13.88 -9.11 -17.01
N ALA A 109 13.93 -9.44 -15.70
CA ALA A 109 14.63 -10.63 -15.21
C ALA A 109 14.00 -11.92 -15.73
N ARG A 110 12.67 -11.94 -15.91
CA ARG A 110 11.97 -13.09 -16.50
C ARG A 110 12.31 -13.28 -17.97
N ALA A 111 12.46 -12.20 -18.73
CA ALA A 111 12.77 -12.22 -20.17
C ALA A 111 14.25 -12.51 -20.45
N SER A 112 15.17 -11.99 -19.63
CA SER A 112 16.64 -12.05 -19.85
C SER A 112 17.35 -13.15 -19.04
N GLY A 113 16.63 -13.93 -18.21
CA GLY A 113 17.25 -14.92 -17.30
C GLY A 113 17.95 -14.30 -16.09
N GLY A 114 17.60 -13.05 -15.72
CA GLY A 114 18.16 -12.36 -14.56
C GLY A 114 17.70 -12.93 -13.21
N ASN A 115 18.17 -12.32 -12.11
CA ASN A 115 17.89 -12.81 -10.74
C ASN A 115 16.45 -12.50 -10.30
N LEU A 116 15.51 -13.30 -10.80
CA LEU A 116 14.09 -13.20 -10.50
C LEU A 116 13.78 -13.33 -9.00
N ARG A 117 14.53 -14.21 -8.29
CA ARG A 117 14.34 -14.44 -6.85
C ARG A 117 14.64 -13.19 -6.02
N LEU A 118 15.67 -12.45 -6.38
CA LEU A 118 16.04 -11.21 -5.71
C LEU A 118 14.94 -10.16 -5.87
N TRP A 119 14.45 -9.95 -7.10
CA TRP A 119 13.41 -8.94 -7.36
C TRP A 119 12.08 -9.29 -6.72
N HIS A 120 11.68 -10.56 -6.70
CA HIS A 120 10.51 -11.00 -5.95
C HIS A 120 10.66 -10.82 -4.44
N GLY A 121 11.84 -11.14 -3.89
CA GLY A 121 12.13 -10.93 -2.47
C GLY A 121 12.05 -9.45 -2.09
N LEU A 122 12.66 -8.57 -2.90
CA LEU A 122 12.61 -7.12 -2.69
C LEU A 122 11.18 -6.58 -2.77
N GLY A 123 10.42 -6.99 -3.79
CA GLY A 123 9.01 -6.61 -3.93
C GLY A 123 8.16 -7.04 -2.74
N SER A 124 8.35 -8.27 -2.25
CA SER A 124 7.64 -8.79 -1.07
C SER A 124 7.98 -8.00 0.20
N LEU A 125 9.27 -7.66 0.39
CA LEU A 125 9.71 -6.86 1.53
C LEU A 125 9.10 -5.44 1.51
N MET A 126 9.10 -4.81 0.34
CA MET A 126 8.51 -3.47 0.16
C MET A 126 6.98 -3.50 0.34
N TYR A 127 6.32 -4.56 -0.13
CA TYR A 127 4.90 -4.77 0.07
C TYR A 127 4.55 -4.94 1.57
N LEU A 128 5.35 -5.71 2.30
CA LEU A 128 5.23 -5.84 3.75
C LEU A 128 5.42 -4.49 4.45
N GLY A 129 6.42 -3.70 4.04
CA GLY A 129 6.63 -2.34 4.54
C GLY A 129 5.41 -1.44 4.31
N GLN A 130 4.82 -1.49 3.12
CA GLN A 130 3.59 -0.77 2.78
C GLN A 130 2.41 -1.22 3.67
N TRP A 131 2.26 -2.53 3.88
CA TRP A 131 1.23 -3.10 4.76
C TRP A 131 1.36 -2.62 6.21
N ILE A 132 2.60 -2.55 6.74
CA ILE A 132 2.89 -2.01 8.07
C ILE A 132 2.53 -0.52 8.13
N CYS A 133 2.91 0.28 7.14
CA CYS A 133 2.57 1.72 7.08
C CYS A 133 1.05 1.94 7.10
N ALA A 134 0.31 1.16 6.33
CA ALA A 134 -1.16 1.22 6.28
C ALA A 134 -1.78 0.83 7.64
N GLY A 135 -1.29 -0.24 8.26
CA GLY A 135 -1.74 -0.70 9.58
C GLY A 135 -1.47 0.32 10.69
N LEU A 136 -0.27 0.91 10.72
CA LEU A 136 0.07 1.96 11.69
C LEU A 136 -0.76 3.23 11.47
N THR A 137 -1.05 3.58 10.22
CA THR A 137 -1.95 4.69 9.89
C THR A 137 -3.36 4.43 10.43
N LEU A 138 -3.92 3.26 10.17
CA LEU A 138 -5.23 2.85 10.67
C LEU A 138 -5.28 2.85 12.20
N TRP A 139 -4.29 2.21 12.84
CA TRP A 139 -4.19 2.16 14.30
C TRP A 139 -4.22 3.54 14.94
N ARG A 140 -3.37 4.46 14.44
CA ARG A 140 -3.28 5.82 14.99
C ARG A 140 -4.53 6.66 14.73
N LEU A 141 -5.19 6.50 13.56
CA LEU A 141 -6.43 7.21 13.26
C LEU A 141 -7.60 6.71 14.08
N SER A 142 -7.71 5.41 14.32
CA SER A 142 -8.78 4.80 15.12
C SER A 142 -8.66 5.05 16.62
N SER A 143 -7.43 5.26 17.12
CA SER A 143 -7.15 5.52 18.55
C SER A 143 -7.38 6.99 18.96
N ARG A 144 -7.69 7.87 18.01
CA ARG A 144 -8.02 9.29 18.30
C ARG A 144 -9.45 9.38 18.78
N LYS A 145 -9.61 9.56 20.10
CA LYS A 145 -10.88 9.93 20.75
C LYS A 145 -11.14 11.43 20.62
#